data_b44279d35a9595f07c123563216f1e45
#
_entry.id   b44279d35a9595f07c123563216f1e45
#
_cell.length_a   1.000
_cell.length_b   1.000
_cell.length_c   1.000
_cell.angle_alpha   90.00
_cell.angle_beta   90.00
_cell.angle_gamma   90.00
#
_symmetry.space_group_name_H-M   'P 1'
#
loop_
_entity.id
_entity.type
_entity.pdbx_description
1 polymer ?
#
loop_
_entity_poly.entity_id
_entity_poly.type
_entity_poly.pdbx_seq_one_letter_code
_entity_poly.pdbx_strand_id
1 'polypeptide(L)'
;MKKLFAAVVLMISALVLISCSNQQSLDGDYYWISDIANELAFSINDGKGDLRIGESDGFTVDEKDGTFKLFGSQVVDHTARYTYKDGVLSVDVTGSKGEYYKKGTQAYKDALKKYGYKGKD
;
A
#
# COMPACT_ATOMS: atom_id res chain seq x y z
N MET A 1 -24.35 26.37 -23.26
CA MET A 1 -22.90 26.23 -23.13
C MET A 1 -22.41 26.42 -21.73
N LYS A 2 -22.80 27.52 -21.11
CA LYS A 2 -22.38 27.78 -19.74
C LYS A 2 -22.84 26.71 -18.76
N LYS A 3 -24.01 26.16 -19.01
CA LYS A 3 -24.55 25.11 -18.16
C LYS A 3 -23.69 23.86 -18.20
N LEU A 4 -23.14 23.57 -19.37
CA LEU A 4 -22.26 22.43 -19.53
C LEU A 4 -20.98 22.61 -18.76
N PHE A 5 -20.49 23.83 -18.74
CA PHE A 5 -19.31 24.15 -17.96
C PHE A 5 -19.51 23.86 -16.48
N ALA A 6 -20.64 24.32 -15.96
CA ALA A 6 -20.93 24.13 -14.55
C ALA A 6 -21.01 22.63 -14.21
N ALA A 7 -21.62 21.87 -15.07
CA ALA A 7 -21.73 20.43 -14.85
C ALA A 7 -20.37 19.76 -14.83
N VAL A 8 -19.50 20.14 -15.75
CA VAL A 8 -18.16 19.57 -15.81
C VAL A 8 -17.37 19.91 -14.56
N VAL A 9 -17.46 21.13 -14.10
CA VAL A 9 -16.75 21.52 -12.89
C VAL A 9 -17.21 20.73 -11.69
N LEU A 10 -18.50 20.52 -11.57
CA LEU A 10 -19.04 19.74 -10.47
C LEU A 10 -18.55 18.29 -10.51
N MET A 11 -18.46 17.72 -11.68
CA MET A 11 -17.98 16.36 -11.83
C MET A 11 -16.51 16.23 -11.43
N ILE A 12 -15.71 17.20 -11.78
CA ILE A 12 -14.30 17.21 -11.42
C ILE A 12 -14.16 17.28 -9.90
N SER A 13 -14.96 18.11 -9.27
CA SER A 13 -14.93 18.25 -7.83
C SER A 13 -15.27 16.92 -7.14
N ALA A 14 -16.26 16.24 -7.64
CA ALA A 14 -16.66 14.94 -7.09
C ALA A 14 -15.53 13.93 -7.23
N LEU A 15 -14.85 13.92 -8.34
CA LEU A 15 -13.73 13.00 -8.57
C LEU A 15 -12.60 13.25 -7.58
N VAL A 16 -12.32 14.50 -7.29
CA VAL A 16 -11.29 14.84 -6.33
C VAL A 16 -11.65 14.28 -4.96
N LEU A 17 -12.89 14.42 -4.55
CA LEU A 17 -13.31 13.92 -3.26
C LEU A 17 -13.19 12.39 -3.19
N ILE A 18 -13.59 11.72 -4.25
CA ILE A 18 -13.47 10.27 -4.30
C ILE A 18 -12.01 9.83 -4.21
N SER A 19 -11.14 10.53 -4.91
CA SER A 19 -9.72 10.20 -4.87
C SER A 19 -9.16 10.32 -3.46
N CYS A 20 -9.54 11.36 -2.74
CA CYS A 20 -9.11 11.55 -1.38
C CYS A 20 -9.58 10.41 -0.49
N SER A 21 -10.81 10.00 -0.64
CA SER A 21 -11.35 8.88 0.12
C SER A 21 -10.60 7.60 -0.16
N ASN A 22 -10.33 7.32 -1.42
CA ASN A 22 -9.64 6.10 -1.81
C ASN A 22 -8.22 6.06 -1.31
N GLN A 23 -7.59 7.21 -1.20
CA GLN A 23 -6.23 7.30 -0.71
C GLN A 23 -6.13 6.98 0.78
N GLN A 24 -7.24 7.02 1.48
CA GLN A 24 -7.25 6.75 2.92
C GLN A 24 -7.17 5.27 3.24
N SER A 25 -7.60 4.42 2.32
CA SER A 25 -7.65 3.00 2.62
C SER A 25 -6.34 2.29 2.29
N LEU A 26 -5.73 1.76 3.33
CA LEU A 26 -4.55 0.92 3.17
C LEU A 26 -4.88 -0.56 3.19
N ASP A 27 -6.11 -0.91 3.43
CA ASP A 27 -6.51 -2.32 3.54
C ASP A 27 -6.22 -3.08 2.25
N GLY A 28 -5.65 -4.25 2.39
CA GLY A 28 -5.34 -5.11 1.25
C GLY A 28 -4.11 -5.95 1.47
N ASP A 29 -3.79 -6.72 0.45
CA ASP A 29 -2.62 -7.59 0.45
C ASP A 29 -1.51 -6.89 -0.32
N TYR A 30 -0.31 -6.91 0.26
CA TYR A 30 0.85 -6.24 -0.33
C TYR A 30 1.92 -7.26 -0.67
N TYR A 31 2.44 -7.16 -1.88
CA TYR A 31 3.39 -8.14 -2.41
C TYR A 31 4.75 -7.53 -2.63
N TRP A 32 5.77 -8.31 -2.31
CA TRP A 32 7.13 -8.00 -2.68
C TRP A 32 7.37 -8.64 -4.04
N ILE A 33 7.60 -7.82 -5.05
CA ILE A 33 7.77 -8.27 -6.42
C ILE A 33 9.12 -7.77 -6.94
N SER A 34 9.96 -8.71 -7.33
CA SER A 34 11.28 -8.41 -7.88
C SER A 34 11.64 -9.47 -8.89
N ASP A 35 12.83 -9.39 -9.45
CA ASP A 35 13.29 -10.40 -10.40
C ASP A 35 13.50 -11.77 -9.77
N ILE A 36 13.59 -11.85 -8.46
CA ILE A 36 13.83 -13.10 -7.76
C ILE A 36 12.66 -13.58 -6.91
N ALA A 37 11.65 -12.76 -6.73
CA ALA A 37 10.54 -13.11 -5.84
C ALA A 37 9.25 -12.43 -6.20
N ASN A 38 8.16 -13.13 -5.96
CA ASN A 38 6.82 -12.59 -6.03
C ASN A 38 6.07 -13.27 -4.89
N GLU A 39 6.05 -12.61 -3.73
CA GLU A 39 5.45 -13.22 -2.55
C GLU A 39 4.70 -12.20 -1.72
N LEU A 40 3.72 -12.69 -0.99
CA LEU A 40 2.94 -11.88 -0.07
C LEU A 40 3.83 -11.41 1.07
N ALA A 41 3.99 -10.11 1.20
CA ALA A 41 4.81 -9.53 2.25
C ALA A 41 4.00 -9.28 3.52
N PHE A 42 2.85 -8.67 3.37
CA PHE A 42 1.96 -8.41 4.50
C PHE A 42 0.56 -8.06 4.01
N SER A 43 -0.38 -8.18 4.93
CA SER A 43 -1.77 -7.80 4.68
C SER A 43 -2.16 -6.77 5.73
N ILE A 44 -2.92 -5.77 5.32
CA ILE A 44 -3.43 -4.75 6.22
C ILE A 44 -4.94 -4.84 6.27
N ASN A 45 -5.47 -4.82 7.48
CA ASN A 45 -6.91 -4.84 7.68
C ASN A 45 -7.24 -4.01 8.92
N ASP A 46 -8.00 -2.96 8.71
CA ASP A 46 -8.49 -2.11 9.80
C ASP A 46 -7.37 -1.61 10.71
N GLY A 47 -6.31 -1.08 10.10
CA GLY A 47 -5.21 -0.48 10.84
C GLY A 47 -4.25 -1.46 11.47
N LYS A 48 -4.33 -2.74 11.10
CA LYS A 48 -3.44 -3.77 11.61
C LYS A 48 -2.84 -4.55 10.46
N GLY A 49 -1.55 -4.85 10.59
CA GLY A 49 -0.84 -5.61 9.58
C GLY A 49 -0.32 -6.93 10.10
N ASP A 50 -0.35 -7.92 9.24
CA ASP A 50 0.17 -9.25 9.52
C ASP A 50 1.36 -9.47 8.61
N LEU A 51 2.57 -9.55 9.18
CA LEU A 51 3.80 -9.65 8.42
C LEU A 51 4.14 -11.10 8.06
N ARG A 52 4.55 -11.29 6.81
CA ARG A 52 5.01 -12.59 6.33
C ARG A 52 6.48 -12.58 6.00
N ILE A 53 7.12 -11.42 6.10
CA ILE A 53 8.56 -11.26 5.84
C ILE A 53 9.17 -10.53 7.02
N GLY A 54 10.50 -10.66 7.16
CA GLY A 54 11.23 -10.00 8.23
C GLY A 54 11.08 -10.72 9.55
N GLU A 55 11.53 -10.09 10.62
CA GLU A 55 11.55 -10.69 11.95
C GLU A 55 10.38 -10.28 12.83
N SER A 56 9.68 -9.22 12.46
CA SER A 56 8.50 -8.79 13.19
C SER A 56 7.30 -9.63 12.83
N ASP A 57 6.38 -9.79 13.77
CA ASP A 57 5.17 -10.58 13.53
C ASP A 57 4.07 -9.78 12.88
N GLY A 58 4.00 -8.49 13.20
CA GLY A 58 2.95 -7.63 12.66
C GLY A 58 3.21 -6.18 12.99
N PHE A 59 2.22 -5.35 12.70
CA PHE A 59 2.31 -3.93 12.98
C PHE A 59 0.93 -3.31 13.12
N THR A 60 0.88 -2.13 13.74
CA THR A 60 -0.31 -1.30 13.72
C THR A 60 0.00 -0.08 12.87
N VAL A 61 -1.03 0.42 12.19
CA VAL A 61 -0.89 1.57 11.30
C VAL A 61 -1.33 2.83 12.02
N ASP A 62 -0.46 3.82 12.02
CA ASP A 62 -0.79 5.15 12.51
C ASP A 62 -0.84 6.08 11.31
N GLU A 63 -2.03 6.25 10.75
CA GLU A 63 -2.19 7.07 9.54
C GLU A 63 -1.93 8.54 9.81
N LYS A 64 -2.18 8.97 11.02
CA LYS A 64 -1.97 10.36 11.39
C LYS A 64 -0.49 10.73 11.34
N ASP A 65 0.36 9.85 11.83
CA ASP A 65 1.79 10.07 11.83
C ASP A 65 2.49 9.49 10.60
N GLY A 66 1.79 8.67 9.83
CA GLY A 66 2.39 8.03 8.66
C GLY A 66 3.41 6.97 9.05
N THR A 67 3.11 6.18 10.08
CA THR A 67 4.04 5.19 10.59
C THR A 67 3.38 3.84 10.82
N PHE A 68 4.22 2.81 10.80
CA PHE A 68 3.86 1.47 11.26
C PHE A 68 4.58 1.25 12.58
N LYS A 69 3.86 0.74 13.55
CA LYS A 69 4.47 0.33 14.82
C LYS A 69 4.62 -1.19 14.76
N LEU A 70 5.84 -1.63 14.56
CA LEU A 70 6.14 -3.04 14.39
C LEU A 70 6.37 -3.74 15.73
N PHE A 71 5.91 -4.97 15.81
CA PHE A 71 6.07 -5.75 17.03
C PHE A 71 6.33 -7.21 16.69
N GLY A 72 6.89 -7.95 17.63
CA GLY A 72 7.16 -9.36 17.45
C GLY A 72 7.73 -9.96 18.71
N SER A 73 7.61 -11.27 18.84
CA SER A 73 8.10 -11.97 20.04
C SER A 73 9.63 -12.03 20.09
N GLN A 74 10.29 -11.91 18.95
CA GLN A 74 11.75 -12.04 18.88
C GLN A 74 12.47 -10.72 18.66
N VAL A 75 11.75 -9.63 18.56
CA VAL A 75 12.34 -8.33 18.26
C VAL A 75 11.78 -7.25 19.16
N VAL A 76 12.55 -6.17 19.30
CA VAL A 76 12.12 -5.00 20.05
C VAL A 76 11.13 -4.21 19.18
N ASP A 77 10.06 -3.74 19.79
CA ASP A 77 9.09 -2.92 19.08
C ASP A 77 9.76 -1.67 18.55
N HIS A 78 9.44 -1.31 17.32
CA HIS A 78 9.98 -0.10 16.72
C HIS A 78 9.00 0.48 15.70
N THR A 79 9.27 1.71 15.28
CA THR A 79 8.40 2.47 14.42
C THR A 79 9.09 2.72 13.07
N ALA A 80 8.37 2.51 11.99
CA ALA A 80 8.87 2.75 10.65
C ALA A 80 7.93 3.69 9.90
N ARG A 81 8.50 4.67 9.22
CA ARG A 81 7.70 5.56 8.38
C ARG A 81 7.34 4.87 7.08
N TYR A 82 6.12 5.14 6.62
CA TYR A 82 5.70 4.61 5.35
C TYR A 82 5.19 5.73 4.45
N THR A 83 5.18 5.46 3.15
CA THR A 83 4.48 6.29 2.18
C THR A 83 3.65 5.37 1.31
N TYR A 84 2.49 5.86 0.93
CA TYR A 84 1.60 5.09 0.06
C TYR A 84 1.13 5.98 -1.08
N LYS A 85 1.32 5.53 -2.30
CA LYS A 85 0.87 6.27 -3.47
C LYS A 85 0.56 5.32 -4.61
N ASP A 86 -0.65 5.41 -5.13
CA ASP A 86 -1.08 4.68 -6.34
C ASP A 86 -0.77 3.19 -6.28
N GLY A 87 -1.01 2.58 -5.13
CA GLY A 87 -0.84 1.14 -4.97
C GLY A 87 0.55 0.70 -4.54
N VAL A 88 1.47 1.64 -4.36
CA VAL A 88 2.83 1.34 -3.92
C VAL A 88 3.02 1.83 -2.49
N LEU A 89 3.33 0.92 -1.59
CA LEU A 89 3.60 1.23 -0.20
C LEU A 89 5.08 1.03 0.06
N SER A 90 5.77 2.09 0.45
CA SER A 90 7.20 2.05 0.75
C SER A 90 7.39 2.12 2.25
N VAL A 91 8.07 1.15 2.81
CA VAL A 91 8.30 1.09 4.25
C VAL A 91 9.45 0.14 4.55
N ASP A 92 10.08 0.34 5.69
CA ASP A 92 11.14 -0.54 6.17
C ASP A 92 10.55 -1.50 7.20
N VAL A 93 10.24 -2.72 6.78
CA VAL A 93 9.72 -3.74 7.69
C VAL A 93 10.69 -4.90 7.86
N THR A 94 11.80 -4.89 7.12
CA THR A 94 12.77 -6.00 7.16
C THR A 94 14.17 -5.57 7.54
N GLY A 95 14.35 -4.31 7.88
CA GLY A 95 15.67 -3.73 8.11
C GLY A 95 16.17 -2.92 6.93
N SER A 96 15.45 -2.94 5.82
CA SER A 96 15.75 -2.15 4.64
C SER A 96 14.46 -1.62 4.06
N LYS A 97 14.50 -0.43 3.49
CA LYS A 97 13.33 0.16 2.88
C LYS A 97 12.97 -0.60 1.60
N GLY A 98 11.73 -1.05 1.51
CA GLY A 98 11.27 -1.78 0.35
C GLY A 98 9.97 -1.21 -0.17
N GLU A 99 9.66 -1.54 -1.42
CA GLU A 99 8.40 -1.16 -2.05
C GLU A 99 7.53 -2.40 -2.17
N TYR A 100 6.28 -2.24 -1.75
CA TYR A 100 5.32 -3.33 -1.76
C TYR A 100 4.10 -2.91 -2.57
N TYR A 101 3.58 -3.83 -3.37
CA TYR A 101 2.54 -3.52 -4.34
C TYR A 101 1.21 -4.09 -3.86
N LYS A 102 0.21 -3.24 -3.78
CA LYS A 102 -1.11 -3.65 -3.32
C LYS A 102 -1.83 -4.42 -4.42
N LYS A 103 -2.24 -5.64 -4.11
CA LYS A 103 -2.96 -6.48 -5.05
C LYS A 103 -4.22 -5.80 -5.54
N GLY A 104 -4.48 -5.89 -6.82
CA GLY A 104 -5.65 -5.28 -7.43
C GLY A 104 -5.41 -3.88 -7.98
N THR A 105 -4.22 -3.33 -7.80
CA THR A 105 -3.90 -2.00 -8.32
C THR A 105 -3.12 -2.10 -9.63
N GLN A 106 -3.08 -0.99 -10.35
CA GLN A 106 -2.32 -0.95 -11.59
C GLN A 106 -0.83 -1.13 -11.33
N ALA A 107 -0.34 -0.56 -10.22
CA ALA A 107 1.07 -0.70 -9.86
C ALA A 107 1.45 -2.18 -9.66
N TYR A 108 0.57 -2.94 -9.05
CA TYR A 108 0.77 -4.37 -8.85
C TYR A 108 0.87 -5.09 -10.20
N LYS A 109 -0.05 -4.80 -11.10
CA LYS A 109 -0.05 -5.40 -12.44
C LYS A 109 1.19 -5.02 -13.23
N ASP A 110 1.59 -3.76 -13.14
CA ASP A 110 2.77 -3.29 -13.83
C ASP A 110 4.04 -3.95 -13.31
N ALA A 111 4.11 -4.15 -12.00
CA ALA A 111 5.26 -4.82 -11.39
C ALA A 111 5.35 -6.28 -11.83
N LEU A 112 4.24 -6.98 -11.86
CA LEU A 112 4.22 -8.36 -12.35
C LEU A 112 4.74 -8.43 -13.77
N LYS A 113 4.28 -7.52 -14.61
CA LYS A 113 4.69 -7.49 -16.01
C LYS A 113 6.17 -7.15 -16.15
N LYS A 114 6.62 -6.18 -15.37
CA LYS A 114 8.01 -5.73 -15.42
C LYS A 114 8.98 -6.85 -15.10
N TYR A 115 8.64 -7.67 -14.14
CA TYR A 115 9.53 -8.74 -13.69
C TYR A 115 9.18 -10.11 -14.28
N GLY A 116 8.27 -10.15 -15.25
CA GLY A 116 8.01 -11.37 -16.00
C GLY A 116 7.08 -12.35 -15.35
N TYR A 117 6.33 -11.96 -14.34
CA TYR A 117 5.33 -12.82 -13.72
C TYR A 117 4.01 -12.66 -14.46
N LYS A 118 3.33 -13.75 -14.67
CA LYS A 118 2.01 -13.69 -15.28
C LYS A 118 0.98 -13.36 -14.22
N GLY A 119 -0.01 -12.57 -14.62
CA GLY A 119 -1.00 -12.09 -13.70
C GLY A 119 -1.70 -13.19 -12.94
N LYS A 120 -1.61 -13.12 -11.64
CA LYS A 120 -2.28 -14.05 -10.74
C LYS A 120 -3.37 -13.39 -9.94
N ASP A 121 -3.60 -12.16 -10.21
CA ASP A 121 -4.64 -11.44 -9.51
C ASP A 121 -6.03 -11.71 -10.08
#